data_1bbd6ca95377b43a814bc946901084e4
#
_entry.id   1bbd6ca95377b43a814bc946901084e4
#
_cell.length_a   1.000
_cell.length_b   1.000
_cell.length_c   1.000
_cell.angle_alpha   90.00
_cell.angle_beta   90.00
_cell.angle_gamma   90.00
#
_symmetry.space_group_name_H-M   'P 1'
#
loop_
_entity.id
_entity.type
_entity.pdbx_description
1 polymer ?
#
loop_
_entity_poly.entity_id
_entity_poly.type
_entity_poly.pdbx_seq_one_letter_code
_entity_poly.pdbx_strand_id
1 'polypeptide(L)'
;SVEMVETHISLVFIAGHLVYKIKKPVDFGFLDFTTLEKRAFFCREEIRLNRRLAEDIYLDVVPIHQDETGTLNFLGRGEAVEYAVLMKRIPEDRMLGTLLEKNIARKRDMETLAGRICAFHDGAATGGEIDEIGGFETIRKNHEENFEQTEPYVGTTISRPEFEFIRSWALGFLENREDLFRRRVAAHRIRECHGDLHLQHICFINGIVVFDCIEFNKRFRYLDRAAEVAFLSMDLDFHGYGDYGDAFVRAYIEESGDEEINTLLPFYKCYFAYVRGKVTGFRLQEPGLGGKEKDRVTAEAGKYFRLAYRCAARLDRPALLVMSGWMGTGKSFLAAALAPLIGAGVIRMDVLRKELSRI
;
A
#
# COMPACT_ATOMS: atom_id res chain seq x y z
N SER A 1 15.53 -29.02 -6.27
CA SER A 1 16.32 -27.83 -5.86
C SER A 1 15.48 -27.01 -4.90
N VAL A 2 16.13 -26.42 -3.91
CA VAL A 2 15.53 -25.46 -2.99
C VAL A 2 16.06 -24.08 -3.43
N GLU A 3 15.15 -23.13 -3.57
CA GLU A 3 15.45 -21.73 -3.81
C GLU A 3 15.29 -20.95 -2.50
N MET A 4 16.18 -20.01 -2.21
CA MET A 4 16.08 -19.16 -1.02
C MET A 4 15.94 -17.71 -1.45
N VAL A 5 14.93 -17.04 -0.89
CA VAL A 5 14.71 -15.60 -1.03
C VAL A 5 14.82 -14.98 0.36
N GLU A 6 15.61 -13.92 0.47
CA GLU A 6 15.80 -13.20 1.71
C GLU A 6 15.09 -11.84 1.66
N THR A 7 14.30 -11.56 2.69
CA THR A 7 13.68 -10.25 2.92
C THR A 7 14.29 -9.57 4.15
N HIS A 8 13.89 -8.35 4.46
CA HIS A 8 14.37 -7.65 5.67
C HIS A 8 14.03 -8.41 6.97
N ILE A 9 12.89 -9.10 7.00
CA ILE A 9 12.33 -9.72 8.22
C ILE A 9 12.17 -11.23 8.15
N SER A 10 12.42 -11.87 6.99
CA SER A 10 12.20 -13.30 6.80
C SER A 10 13.19 -13.93 5.84
N LEU A 11 13.41 -15.24 6.03
CA LEU A 11 14.02 -16.15 5.06
C LEU A 11 12.91 -17.02 4.47
N VAL A 12 12.81 -17.07 3.14
CA VAL A 12 11.78 -17.82 2.42
C VAL A 12 12.45 -18.92 1.61
N PHE A 13 12.18 -20.18 1.95
CA PHE A 13 12.70 -21.35 1.24
C PHE A 13 11.59 -21.96 0.38
N ILE A 14 11.82 -22.03 -0.93
CA ILE A 14 10.90 -22.59 -1.91
C ILE A 14 11.39 -24.00 -2.28
N ALA A 15 10.61 -25.01 -1.90
CA ALA A 15 10.92 -26.43 -2.10
C ALA A 15 9.79 -27.08 -2.94
N GLY A 16 9.92 -27.05 -4.26
CA GLY A 16 8.89 -27.54 -5.16
C GLY A 16 7.59 -26.75 -5.07
N HIS A 17 6.53 -27.37 -4.57
CA HIS A 17 5.21 -26.74 -4.40
C HIS A 17 4.96 -26.18 -2.99
N LEU A 18 5.94 -26.30 -2.10
CA LEU A 18 5.88 -25.83 -0.72
C LEU A 18 6.83 -24.64 -0.51
N VAL A 19 6.46 -23.77 0.41
CA VAL A 19 7.23 -22.63 0.87
C VAL A 19 7.32 -22.66 2.38
N TYR A 20 8.52 -22.44 2.91
CA TYR A 20 8.81 -22.32 4.34
C TYR A 20 9.31 -20.89 4.60
N LYS A 21 8.52 -20.08 5.31
CA LYS A 21 8.87 -18.70 5.68
C LYS A 21 9.30 -18.67 7.13
N ILE A 22 10.54 -18.31 7.38
CA ILE A 22 11.16 -18.24 8.71
C ILE A 22 11.41 -16.78 9.05
N LYS A 23 10.98 -16.34 10.22
CA LYS A 23 11.20 -14.97 10.69
C LYS A 23 12.64 -14.78 11.18
N LYS A 24 13.27 -13.65 10.81
CA LYS A 24 14.60 -13.30 11.30
C LYS A 24 14.54 -12.75 12.73
N PRO A 25 15.56 -12.97 13.57
CA PRO A 25 15.61 -12.46 14.94
C PRO A 25 16.00 -10.95 14.95
N VAL A 26 15.13 -10.09 14.46
CA VAL A 26 15.36 -8.64 14.32
C VAL A 26 14.37 -7.84 15.14
N ASP A 27 14.77 -6.63 15.53
CA ASP A 27 13.93 -5.59 16.11
C ASP A 27 14.09 -4.31 15.29
N PHE A 28 12.98 -3.81 14.75
CA PHE A 28 12.92 -2.55 14.01
C PHE A 28 12.06 -1.49 14.72
N GLY A 29 11.74 -1.68 16.01
CA GLY A 29 10.90 -0.80 16.81
C GLY A 29 9.40 -0.93 16.49
N PHE A 30 9.01 -1.15 15.24
CA PHE A 30 7.62 -1.43 14.85
C PHE A 30 7.29 -2.94 14.78
N LEU A 31 8.29 -3.80 14.81
CA LEU A 31 8.19 -5.25 14.97
C LEU A 31 9.36 -5.75 15.83
N ASP A 32 9.13 -6.82 16.59
CA ASP A 32 10.13 -7.46 17.43
C ASP A 32 10.02 -8.99 17.30
N PHE A 33 10.99 -9.60 16.63
CA PHE A 33 11.15 -11.04 16.41
C PHE A 33 12.37 -11.61 17.14
N THR A 34 12.91 -10.91 18.13
CA THR A 34 14.19 -11.25 18.77
C THR A 34 14.20 -12.60 19.49
N THR A 35 13.08 -13.00 20.11
CA THR A 35 13.02 -14.28 20.83
C THR A 35 12.28 -15.36 20.03
N LEU A 36 12.59 -16.62 20.33
CA LEU A 36 11.94 -17.77 19.70
C LEU A 36 10.42 -17.78 19.95
N GLU A 37 9.99 -17.43 21.17
CA GLU A 37 8.57 -17.37 21.56
C GLU A 37 7.82 -16.30 20.73
N LYS A 38 8.44 -15.12 20.52
CA LYS A 38 7.86 -14.08 19.67
C LYS A 38 7.74 -14.56 18.23
N ARG A 39 8.78 -15.17 17.66
CA ARG A 39 8.71 -15.72 16.29
C ARG A 39 7.64 -16.79 16.16
N ALA A 40 7.55 -17.73 17.14
CA ALA A 40 6.50 -18.73 17.17
C ALA A 40 5.10 -18.12 17.26
N PHE A 41 4.92 -17.08 18.09
CA PHE A 41 3.66 -16.35 18.19
C PHE A 41 3.29 -15.70 16.87
N PHE A 42 4.19 -14.95 16.24
CA PHE A 42 3.91 -14.26 14.99
C PHE A 42 3.77 -15.21 13.79
N CYS A 43 4.38 -16.39 13.79
CA CYS A 43 4.07 -17.42 12.80
C CYS A 43 2.61 -17.88 12.91
N ARG A 44 2.08 -18.09 14.14
CA ARG A 44 0.68 -18.47 14.35
C ARG A 44 -0.27 -17.32 13.97
N GLU A 45 0.08 -16.09 14.31
CA GLU A 45 -0.70 -14.90 13.90
C GLU A 45 -0.73 -14.74 12.38
N GLU A 46 0.38 -14.97 11.69
CA GLU A 46 0.44 -14.95 10.23
C GLU A 46 -0.51 -15.98 9.62
N ILE A 47 -0.55 -17.21 10.13
CA ILE A 47 -1.52 -18.22 9.70
C ILE A 47 -2.96 -17.75 9.98
N ARG A 48 -3.25 -17.31 11.21
CA ARG A 48 -4.60 -16.89 11.62
C ARG A 48 -5.15 -15.79 10.70
N LEU A 49 -4.33 -14.78 10.45
CA LEU A 49 -4.73 -13.60 9.69
C LEU A 49 -4.88 -13.91 8.20
N ASN A 50 -3.93 -14.62 7.63
CA ASN A 50 -3.91 -14.87 6.20
C ASN A 50 -4.95 -15.91 5.77
N ARG A 51 -5.31 -16.88 6.62
CA ARG A 51 -6.39 -17.84 6.31
C ARG A 51 -7.75 -17.19 6.07
N ARG A 52 -7.97 -15.96 6.51
CA ARG A 52 -9.20 -15.20 6.22
C ARG A 52 -9.43 -14.97 4.71
N LEU A 53 -8.34 -14.83 3.94
CA LEU A 53 -8.37 -14.54 2.49
C LEU A 53 -7.59 -15.54 1.64
N ALA A 54 -6.79 -16.41 2.28
CA ALA A 54 -5.86 -17.34 1.64
C ALA A 54 -5.81 -18.71 2.37
N GLU A 55 -6.97 -19.27 2.76
CA GLU A 55 -7.06 -20.50 3.57
C GLU A 55 -6.28 -21.67 2.95
N ASP A 56 -6.44 -21.88 1.64
CA ASP A 56 -5.78 -22.96 0.93
C ASP A 56 -4.26 -22.79 0.75
N ILE A 57 -3.74 -21.60 1.00
CA ILE A 57 -2.31 -21.27 0.84
C ILE A 57 -1.54 -21.48 2.15
N TYR A 58 -2.06 -20.99 3.25
CA TYR A 58 -1.41 -21.03 4.56
C TYR A 58 -1.74 -22.34 5.30
N LEU A 59 -0.80 -23.30 5.25
CA LEU A 59 -1.04 -24.67 5.69
C LEU A 59 -0.89 -24.85 7.20
N ASP A 60 0.28 -24.52 7.76
CA ASP A 60 0.56 -24.70 9.18
C ASP A 60 1.80 -23.93 9.66
N VAL A 61 2.03 -23.93 10.97
CA VAL A 61 3.29 -23.55 11.59
C VAL A 61 4.06 -24.83 11.94
N VAL A 62 5.23 -25.00 11.35
CA VAL A 62 6.06 -26.18 11.57
C VAL A 62 7.29 -25.83 12.40
N PRO A 63 7.55 -26.55 13.52
CA PRO A 63 8.76 -26.37 14.30
C PRO A 63 9.96 -26.97 13.56
N ILE A 64 11.10 -26.32 13.67
CA ILE A 64 12.40 -26.81 13.24
C ILE A 64 13.16 -27.26 14.49
N HIS A 65 13.49 -28.53 14.55
CA HIS A 65 14.19 -29.12 15.67
C HIS A 65 15.69 -29.28 15.38
N GLN A 66 16.50 -29.19 16.41
CA GLN A 66 17.93 -29.54 16.36
C GLN A 66 18.16 -30.76 17.24
N ASP A 67 18.73 -31.83 16.67
CA ASP A 67 19.08 -33.03 17.41
C ASP A 67 20.44 -32.90 18.11
N GLU A 68 20.82 -33.92 18.88
CA GLU A 68 22.09 -33.96 19.64
C GLU A 68 23.33 -33.83 18.77
N THR A 69 23.23 -34.11 17.45
CA THR A 69 24.33 -33.97 16.49
C THR A 69 24.40 -32.55 15.89
N GLY A 70 23.46 -31.66 16.22
CA GLY A 70 23.35 -30.35 15.65
C GLY A 70 22.58 -30.31 14.30
N THR A 71 22.03 -31.48 13.87
CA THR A 71 21.30 -31.56 12.60
C THR A 71 19.89 -31.01 12.75
N LEU A 72 19.51 -30.09 11.83
CA LEU A 72 18.17 -29.52 11.77
C LEU A 72 17.20 -30.50 11.09
N ASN A 73 15.99 -30.64 11.66
CA ASN A 73 14.97 -31.53 11.11
C ASN A 73 13.54 -31.06 11.44
N PHE A 74 12.57 -31.53 10.63
CA PHE A 74 11.14 -31.36 10.87
C PHE A 74 10.48 -32.59 11.54
N LEU A 75 11.28 -33.57 11.98
CA LEU A 75 10.81 -34.86 12.48
C LEU A 75 10.48 -34.86 13.98
N GLY A 76 10.62 -33.71 14.67
CA GLY A 76 10.37 -33.58 16.09
C GLY A 76 11.47 -34.19 16.97
N ARG A 77 12.67 -34.44 16.44
CA ARG A 77 13.82 -34.96 17.19
C ARG A 77 14.65 -33.80 17.73
N GLY A 78 14.83 -33.74 19.05
CA GLY A 78 15.53 -32.68 19.76
C GLY A 78 14.62 -31.50 20.16
N GLU A 79 15.24 -30.38 20.50
CA GLU A 79 14.53 -29.15 20.87
C GLU A 79 14.10 -28.35 19.66
N ALA A 80 12.95 -27.65 19.75
CA ALA A 80 12.53 -26.70 18.74
C ALA A 80 13.41 -25.45 18.83
N VAL A 81 14.20 -25.20 17.80
CA VAL A 81 15.12 -24.06 17.72
C VAL A 81 14.59 -22.93 16.84
N GLU A 82 13.59 -23.22 15.99
CA GLU A 82 12.96 -22.22 15.11
C GLU A 82 11.56 -22.67 14.68
N TYR A 83 10.79 -21.74 14.10
CA TYR A 83 9.47 -22.01 13.54
C TYR A 83 9.37 -21.45 12.11
N ALA A 84 8.72 -22.20 11.23
CA ALA A 84 8.42 -21.77 9.87
C ALA A 84 6.92 -21.75 9.61
N VAL A 85 6.45 -20.76 8.90
CA VAL A 85 5.13 -20.78 8.26
C VAL A 85 5.23 -21.65 7.02
N LEU A 86 4.44 -22.72 6.97
CA LEU A 86 4.35 -23.64 5.83
C LEU A 86 3.22 -23.17 4.90
N MET A 87 3.55 -22.95 3.65
CA MET A 87 2.62 -22.44 2.63
C MET A 87 2.69 -23.26 1.36
N LYS A 88 1.64 -23.19 0.53
CA LYS A 88 1.73 -23.58 -0.88
C LYS A 88 2.42 -22.46 -1.67
N ARG A 89 3.22 -22.85 -2.66
CA ARG A 89 3.80 -21.91 -3.61
C ARG A 89 2.70 -21.24 -4.44
N ILE A 90 2.71 -19.92 -4.48
CA ILE A 90 1.82 -19.10 -5.29
C ILE A 90 2.42 -18.99 -6.70
N PRO A 91 1.65 -19.28 -7.77
CA PRO A 91 2.14 -19.16 -9.13
C PRO A 91 2.23 -17.69 -9.56
N GLU A 92 3.42 -17.26 -10.00
CA GLU A 92 3.70 -15.89 -10.42
C GLU A 92 2.87 -15.41 -11.62
N ASP A 93 2.54 -16.34 -12.53
CA ASP A 93 1.74 -16.04 -13.72
C ASP A 93 0.25 -15.77 -13.42
N ARG A 94 -0.17 -15.99 -12.17
CA ARG A 94 -1.53 -15.73 -11.68
C ARG A 94 -1.60 -14.52 -10.74
N MET A 95 -0.49 -13.86 -10.48
CA MET A 95 -0.45 -12.63 -9.70
C MET A 95 -1.11 -11.49 -10.46
N LEU A 96 -1.88 -10.65 -9.75
CA LEU A 96 -2.61 -9.52 -10.35
C LEU A 96 -1.67 -8.61 -11.16
N GLY A 97 -0.50 -8.28 -10.63
CA GLY A 97 0.50 -7.48 -11.35
C GLY A 97 0.88 -8.10 -12.68
N THR A 98 1.21 -9.40 -12.70
CA THR A 98 1.54 -10.14 -13.93
C THR A 98 0.38 -10.21 -14.92
N LEU A 99 -0.85 -10.36 -14.43
CA LEU A 99 -2.05 -10.38 -15.29
C LEU A 99 -2.33 -9.02 -15.93
N LEU A 100 -2.06 -7.93 -15.22
CA LEU A 100 -2.16 -6.55 -15.73
C LEU A 100 -1.07 -6.27 -16.78
N GLU A 101 0.17 -6.59 -16.49
CA GLU A 101 1.31 -6.43 -17.43
C GLU A 101 1.09 -7.18 -18.75
N LYS A 102 0.51 -8.37 -18.68
CA LYS A 102 0.18 -9.20 -19.86
C LYS A 102 -1.15 -8.81 -20.53
N ASN A 103 -1.85 -7.78 -20.04
CA ASN A 103 -3.20 -7.38 -20.49
C ASN A 103 -4.24 -8.52 -20.45
N ILE A 104 -4.12 -9.42 -19.47
CA ILE A 104 -5.05 -10.54 -19.24
C ILE A 104 -6.16 -10.12 -18.28
N ALA A 105 -5.84 -9.35 -17.25
CA ALA A 105 -6.80 -8.85 -16.27
C ALA A 105 -7.86 -7.95 -16.94
N ARG A 106 -9.10 -8.04 -16.45
CA ARG A 106 -10.25 -7.26 -16.95
C ARG A 106 -10.84 -6.42 -15.82
N LYS A 107 -11.57 -5.35 -16.16
CA LYS A 107 -12.25 -4.49 -15.15
C LYS A 107 -13.20 -5.30 -14.25
N ARG A 108 -13.90 -6.30 -14.80
CA ARG A 108 -14.76 -7.20 -14.03
C ARG A 108 -14.00 -8.00 -12.96
N ASP A 109 -12.71 -8.22 -13.14
CA ASP A 109 -11.90 -8.92 -12.14
C ASP A 109 -11.70 -8.01 -10.92
N MET A 110 -11.66 -6.69 -11.13
CA MET A 110 -11.66 -5.68 -10.06
C MET A 110 -13.00 -5.61 -9.33
N GLU A 111 -14.10 -5.77 -10.03
CA GLU A 111 -15.45 -5.85 -9.43
C GLU A 111 -15.55 -7.10 -8.54
N THR A 112 -15.06 -8.24 -9.01
CA THR A 112 -15.03 -9.49 -8.23
C THR A 112 -14.11 -9.35 -6.99
N LEU A 113 -12.95 -8.70 -7.15
CA LEU A 113 -12.03 -8.40 -6.05
C LEU A 113 -12.69 -7.47 -5.03
N ALA A 114 -13.40 -6.44 -5.48
CA ALA A 114 -14.11 -5.50 -4.61
C ALA A 114 -15.16 -6.21 -3.75
N GLY A 115 -15.99 -7.09 -4.34
CA GLY A 115 -16.93 -7.92 -3.60
C GLY A 115 -16.23 -8.83 -2.57
N ARG A 116 -15.10 -9.45 -2.94
CA ARG A 116 -14.31 -10.29 -2.01
C ARG A 116 -13.78 -9.50 -0.83
N ILE A 117 -13.23 -8.30 -1.07
CA ILE A 117 -12.69 -7.43 -0.02
C ILE A 117 -13.81 -6.81 0.83
N CYS A 118 -14.95 -6.46 0.24
CA CYS A 118 -16.11 -5.98 0.98
C CYS A 118 -16.62 -7.05 1.96
N ALA A 119 -16.83 -8.27 1.50
CA ALA A 119 -17.25 -9.38 2.34
C ALA A 119 -16.24 -9.69 3.47
N PHE A 120 -14.94 -9.59 3.17
CA PHE A 120 -13.88 -9.73 4.16
C PHE A 120 -13.97 -8.64 5.24
N HIS A 121 -14.13 -7.38 4.86
CA HIS A 121 -14.25 -6.26 5.80
C HIS A 121 -15.51 -6.37 6.64
N ASP A 122 -16.63 -6.80 6.07
CA ASP A 122 -17.89 -6.94 6.82
C ASP A 122 -17.81 -8.06 7.87
N GLY A 123 -17.07 -9.14 7.57
CA GLY A 123 -16.79 -10.23 8.51
C GLY A 123 -15.63 -9.97 9.49
N ALA A 124 -14.82 -8.94 9.25
CA ALA A 124 -13.65 -8.64 10.09
C ALA A 124 -14.05 -8.04 11.45
N ALA A 125 -13.25 -8.31 12.47
CA ALA A 125 -13.45 -7.77 13.81
C ALA A 125 -13.44 -6.23 13.84
N THR A 126 -14.22 -5.64 14.76
CA THR A 126 -14.36 -4.20 14.99
C THR A 126 -14.72 -3.94 16.46
N GLY A 127 -14.63 -2.69 16.89
CA GLY A 127 -14.96 -2.30 18.27
C GLY A 127 -13.79 -2.43 19.25
N GLY A 128 -13.94 -1.91 20.45
CA GLY A 128 -12.98 -1.99 21.54
C GLY A 128 -11.57 -1.54 21.13
N GLU A 129 -10.55 -2.38 21.35
CA GLU A 129 -9.14 -2.09 21.03
C GLU A 129 -8.94 -1.71 19.55
N ILE A 130 -9.74 -2.25 18.64
CA ILE A 130 -9.61 -1.96 17.20
C ILE A 130 -9.99 -0.51 16.93
N ASP A 131 -11.07 -0.03 17.51
CA ASP A 131 -11.53 1.36 17.39
C ASP A 131 -10.55 2.34 18.04
N GLU A 132 -9.97 1.98 19.18
CA GLU A 132 -8.96 2.79 19.87
C GLU A 132 -7.68 2.92 19.05
N ILE A 133 -7.15 1.79 18.55
CA ILE A 133 -5.89 1.76 17.80
C ILE A 133 -6.08 2.34 16.39
N GLY A 134 -7.20 2.08 15.72
CA GLY A 134 -7.47 2.58 14.36
C GLY A 134 -8.16 3.95 14.31
N GLY A 135 -8.37 4.58 15.46
CA GLY A 135 -9.08 5.84 15.60
C GLY A 135 -8.28 7.08 15.20
N PHE A 136 -8.94 8.25 15.30
CA PHE A 136 -8.45 9.55 14.83
C PHE A 136 -7.05 9.90 15.37
N GLU A 137 -6.80 9.69 16.67
CA GLU A 137 -5.53 10.06 17.29
C GLU A 137 -4.36 9.25 16.71
N THR A 138 -4.58 7.96 16.44
CA THR A 138 -3.54 7.12 15.80
C THR A 138 -3.33 7.51 14.34
N ILE A 139 -4.39 7.83 13.61
CA ILE A 139 -4.27 8.31 12.22
C ILE A 139 -3.43 9.59 12.19
N ARG A 140 -3.70 10.55 13.08
CA ARG A 140 -2.93 11.79 13.22
C ARG A 140 -1.46 11.51 13.56
N LYS A 141 -1.22 10.70 14.59
CA LYS A 141 0.11 10.28 14.99
C LYS A 141 0.90 9.62 13.85
N ASN A 142 0.26 8.74 13.08
CA ASN A 142 0.90 8.09 11.93
C ASN A 142 1.34 9.11 10.86
N HIS A 143 0.58 10.18 10.64
CA HIS A 143 0.97 11.24 9.71
C HIS A 143 2.15 12.05 10.25
N GLU A 144 2.10 12.45 11.51
CA GLU A 144 3.16 13.21 12.17
C GLU A 144 4.48 12.44 12.17
N GLU A 145 4.47 11.17 12.60
CA GLU A 145 5.64 10.27 12.55
C GLU A 145 6.20 10.11 11.12
N ASN A 146 5.32 9.99 10.12
CA ASN A 146 5.77 9.88 8.73
C ASN A 146 6.51 11.15 8.27
N PHE A 147 6.03 12.33 8.62
CA PHE A 147 6.68 13.60 8.28
C PHE A 147 8.03 13.73 9.01
N GLU A 148 8.08 13.45 10.31
CA GLU A 148 9.32 13.47 11.09
C GLU A 148 10.38 12.53 10.50
N GLN A 149 9.99 11.30 10.18
CA GLN A 149 10.89 10.30 9.61
C GLN A 149 11.35 10.63 8.19
N THR A 150 10.59 11.45 7.45
CA THR A 150 10.94 11.85 6.08
C THR A 150 11.81 13.12 6.05
N GLU A 151 11.79 13.95 7.09
CA GLU A 151 12.53 15.21 7.15
C GLU A 151 14.01 15.09 6.73
N PRO A 152 14.76 14.04 7.15
CA PRO A 152 16.16 13.86 6.73
C PRO A 152 16.35 13.60 5.21
N TYR A 153 15.29 13.23 4.50
CA TYR A 153 15.34 12.89 3.07
C TYR A 153 14.85 14.03 2.17
N VAL A 154 14.41 15.14 2.76
CA VAL A 154 13.98 16.33 2.01
C VAL A 154 15.17 16.92 1.26
N GLY A 155 14.98 17.17 -0.03
CA GLY A 155 16.04 17.55 -0.97
C GLY A 155 16.70 16.36 -1.67
N THR A 156 16.43 15.13 -1.22
CA THR A 156 16.93 13.89 -1.86
C THR A 156 15.82 13.14 -2.57
N THR A 157 14.82 12.66 -1.85
CA THR A 157 13.70 11.88 -2.42
C THR A 157 12.43 12.68 -2.64
N ILE A 158 12.25 13.77 -1.91
CA ILE A 158 11.13 14.71 -2.00
C ILE A 158 11.65 16.14 -1.95
N SER A 159 11.11 17.05 -2.75
CA SER A 159 11.45 18.46 -2.66
C SER A 159 10.83 19.14 -1.44
N ARG A 160 11.48 20.21 -0.91
CA ARG A 160 10.92 20.98 0.22
C ARG A 160 9.50 21.51 -0.06
N PRO A 161 9.20 22.09 -1.22
CA PRO A 161 7.83 22.55 -1.51
C PRO A 161 6.78 21.43 -1.53
N GLU A 162 7.10 20.27 -2.09
CA GLU A 162 6.17 19.12 -2.11
C GLU A 162 5.94 18.60 -0.69
N PHE A 163 6.99 18.45 0.10
CA PHE A 163 6.92 18.04 1.51
C PHE A 163 6.00 18.94 2.32
N GLU A 164 6.24 20.25 2.30
CA GLU A 164 5.46 21.23 3.07
C GLU A 164 4.00 21.28 2.61
N PHE A 165 3.77 21.17 1.30
CA PHE A 165 2.42 21.14 0.74
C PHE A 165 1.65 19.90 1.22
N ILE A 166 2.23 18.70 1.08
CA ILE A 166 1.59 17.45 1.50
C ILE A 166 1.30 17.48 3.01
N ARG A 167 2.30 17.92 3.81
CA ARG A 167 2.16 18.03 5.26
C ARG A 167 1.04 18.97 5.66
N SER A 168 1.02 20.18 5.12
CA SER A 168 0.00 21.18 5.42
C SER A 168 -1.40 20.70 5.01
N TRP A 169 -1.51 20.10 3.83
CA TRP A 169 -2.78 19.60 3.35
C TRP A 169 -3.30 18.42 4.19
N ALA A 170 -2.45 17.45 4.50
CA ALA A 170 -2.84 16.25 5.26
C ALA A 170 -3.27 16.60 6.68
N LEU A 171 -2.49 17.43 7.39
CA LEU A 171 -2.84 17.88 8.75
C LEU A 171 -4.08 18.77 8.74
N GLY A 172 -4.20 19.69 7.77
CA GLY A 172 -5.40 20.50 7.59
C GLY A 172 -6.64 19.67 7.25
N PHE A 173 -6.51 18.57 6.49
CA PHE A 173 -7.62 17.65 6.24
C PHE A 173 -8.08 16.99 7.54
N LEU A 174 -7.16 16.50 8.36
CA LEU A 174 -7.45 15.90 9.66
C LEU A 174 -8.16 16.89 10.58
N GLU A 175 -7.65 18.11 10.74
CA GLU A 175 -8.22 19.15 11.59
C GLU A 175 -9.64 19.54 11.14
N ASN A 176 -9.84 19.71 9.84
CA ASN A 176 -11.14 20.14 9.29
C ASN A 176 -12.16 19.01 9.13
N ARG A 177 -11.77 17.75 9.36
CA ARG A 177 -12.62 16.57 9.16
C ARG A 177 -12.58 15.58 10.33
N GLU A 178 -12.17 16.00 11.51
CA GLU A 178 -12.13 15.17 12.71
C GLU A 178 -13.47 14.48 12.97
N ASP A 179 -14.60 15.22 12.82
CA ASP A 179 -15.94 14.70 12.94
C ASP A 179 -16.25 13.53 11.99
N LEU A 180 -15.70 13.54 10.77
CA LEU A 180 -15.83 12.44 9.82
C LEU A 180 -15.14 11.18 10.37
N PHE A 181 -13.89 11.30 10.82
CA PHE A 181 -13.15 10.14 11.36
C PHE A 181 -13.83 9.57 12.62
N ARG A 182 -14.34 10.43 13.51
CA ARG A 182 -15.08 9.99 14.70
C ARG A 182 -16.38 9.27 14.33
N ARG A 183 -17.12 9.76 13.33
CA ARG A 183 -18.30 9.05 12.81
C ARG A 183 -17.94 7.69 12.20
N ARG A 184 -16.81 7.59 11.51
CA ARG A 184 -16.32 6.32 10.94
C ARG A 184 -16.09 5.26 12.04
N VAL A 185 -15.48 5.65 13.16
CA VAL A 185 -15.34 4.79 14.35
C VAL A 185 -16.72 4.37 14.88
N ALA A 186 -17.60 5.32 15.12
CA ALA A 186 -18.95 5.07 15.65
C ALA A 186 -19.81 4.18 14.72
N ALA A 187 -19.56 4.23 13.41
CA ALA A 187 -20.21 3.39 12.40
C ALA A 187 -19.50 2.05 12.19
N HIS A 188 -18.56 1.66 13.06
CA HIS A 188 -17.78 0.42 12.97
C HIS A 188 -17.09 0.24 11.60
N ARG A 189 -16.57 1.35 11.03
CA ARG A 189 -15.82 1.31 9.78
C ARG A 189 -14.34 0.95 9.97
N ILE A 190 -13.86 0.99 11.24
CA ILE A 190 -12.53 0.51 11.62
C ILE A 190 -12.58 -1.01 11.78
N ARG A 191 -11.68 -1.72 11.11
CA ARG A 191 -11.68 -3.18 11.03
C ARG A 191 -10.28 -3.77 11.24
N GLU A 192 -10.23 -5.05 11.65
CA GLU A 192 -8.98 -5.82 11.54
C GLU A 192 -8.76 -6.18 10.07
N CYS A 193 -8.24 -5.23 9.31
CA CYS A 193 -8.00 -5.30 7.87
C CYS A 193 -6.83 -6.25 7.52
N HIS A 194 -6.41 -6.25 6.26
CA HIS A 194 -5.19 -6.90 5.78
C HIS A 194 -3.95 -6.08 6.12
N GLY A 195 -4.02 -4.76 5.93
CA GLY A 195 -2.97 -3.80 6.26
C GLY A 195 -1.93 -3.58 5.16
N ASP A 196 -1.83 -4.51 4.18
CA ASP A 196 -0.88 -4.40 3.07
C ASP A 196 -1.51 -4.87 1.74
N LEU A 197 -2.70 -4.34 1.44
CA LEU A 197 -3.46 -4.70 0.25
C LEU A 197 -2.92 -3.97 -0.98
N HIS A 198 -2.05 -4.63 -1.76
CA HIS A 198 -1.48 -4.11 -2.99
C HIS A 198 -1.27 -5.21 -4.04
N LEU A 199 -0.87 -4.85 -5.28
CA LEU A 199 -0.80 -5.74 -6.44
C LEU A 199 -0.01 -7.03 -6.22
N GLN A 200 1.07 -6.96 -5.43
CA GLN A 200 1.97 -8.09 -5.20
C GLN A 200 1.39 -9.12 -4.21
N HIS A 201 0.30 -8.79 -3.52
CA HIS A 201 -0.34 -9.68 -2.54
C HIS A 201 -1.67 -10.24 -3.03
N ILE A 202 -2.01 -10.10 -4.31
CA ILE A 202 -3.27 -10.57 -4.90
C ILE A 202 -2.99 -11.56 -6.00
N CYS A 203 -3.62 -12.74 -5.92
CA CYS A 203 -3.45 -13.82 -6.89
C CYS A 203 -4.82 -14.44 -7.28
N PHE A 204 -4.94 -14.83 -8.55
CA PHE A 204 -6.16 -15.42 -9.12
C PHE A 204 -5.99 -16.93 -9.30
N ILE A 205 -6.20 -17.68 -8.20
CA ILE A 205 -6.14 -19.14 -8.14
C ILE A 205 -7.45 -19.65 -7.53
N ASN A 206 -8.24 -20.42 -8.30
CA ASN A 206 -9.51 -20.98 -7.81
C ASN A 206 -10.42 -19.93 -7.15
N GLY A 207 -10.44 -18.72 -7.71
CA GLY A 207 -11.01 -17.51 -7.12
C GLY A 207 -9.94 -16.46 -6.91
N ILE A 208 -10.13 -15.59 -5.90
CA ILE A 208 -9.18 -14.54 -5.55
C ILE A 208 -8.59 -14.83 -4.16
N VAL A 209 -7.28 -14.89 -4.11
CA VAL A 209 -6.48 -15.05 -2.90
C VAL A 209 -5.75 -13.74 -2.61
N VAL A 210 -5.82 -13.28 -1.37
CA VAL A 210 -5.01 -12.16 -0.86
C VAL A 210 -4.17 -12.67 0.30
N PHE A 211 -2.87 -12.44 0.27
CA PHE A 211 -1.91 -13.03 1.20
C PHE A 211 -0.90 -11.99 1.70
N ASP A 212 -0.07 -12.39 2.66
CA ASP A 212 0.94 -11.55 3.32
C ASP A 212 0.33 -10.37 4.11
N CYS A 213 -0.76 -10.66 4.86
CA CYS A 213 -1.37 -9.75 5.82
C CYS A 213 -0.36 -9.37 6.90
N ILE A 214 -0.34 -8.11 7.33
CA ILE A 214 0.52 -7.65 8.43
C ILE A 214 0.13 -8.32 9.74
N GLU A 215 0.98 -9.20 10.26
CA GLU A 215 0.78 -9.90 11.53
C GLU A 215 1.47 -9.21 12.72
N PHE A 216 2.58 -8.52 12.46
CA PHE A 216 3.51 -8.05 13.48
C PHE A 216 3.09 -6.75 14.19
N ASN A 217 2.13 -6.00 13.65
CA ASN A 217 1.72 -4.73 14.24
C ASN A 217 0.23 -4.44 14.03
N LYS A 218 -0.53 -4.40 15.13
CA LYS A 218 -1.96 -4.10 15.11
C LYS A 218 -2.26 -2.71 14.52
N ARG A 219 -1.40 -1.70 14.79
CA ARG A 219 -1.57 -0.33 14.31
C ARG A 219 -1.58 -0.22 12.77
N PHE A 220 -0.94 -1.16 12.08
CA PHE A 220 -0.87 -1.17 10.62
C PHE A 220 -2.01 -1.96 9.96
N ARG A 221 -2.78 -2.73 10.72
CA ARG A 221 -3.92 -3.47 10.19
C ARG A 221 -5.27 -3.10 10.81
N TYR A 222 -5.29 -2.43 11.97
CA TYR A 222 -6.52 -1.87 12.53
C TYR A 222 -6.78 -0.54 11.84
N LEU A 223 -7.49 -0.60 10.71
CA LEU A 223 -7.64 0.50 9.77
C LEU A 223 -9.11 0.78 9.46
N ASP A 224 -9.39 2.01 9.06
CA ASP A 224 -10.60 2.29 8.32
C ASP A 224 -10.58 1.50 7.01
N ARG A 225 -11.66 0.78 6.69
CA ARG A 225 -11.77 0.04 5.44
C ARG A 225 -11.59 0.91 4.20
N ALA A 226 -11.90 2.22 4.30
CA ALA A 226 -11.59 3.20 3.24
C ALA A 226 -10.09 3.35 3.01
N ALA A 227 -9.28 3.21 4.05
CA ALA A 227 -7.81 3.25 3.95
C ALA A 227 -7.29 2.06 3.16
N GLU A 228 -7.76 0.85 3.44
CA GLU A 228 -7.33 -0.35 2.72
C GLU A 228 -7.76 -0.32 1.24
N VAL A 229 -8.98 0.13 0.95
CA VAL A 229 -9.46 0.35 -0.43
C VAL A 229 -8.58 1.37 -1.16
N ALA A 230 -8.20 2.45 -0.47
CA ALA A 230 -7.34 3.49 -1.04
C ALA A 230 -5.92 2.98 -1.30
N PHE A 231 -5.41 2.06 -0.47
CA PHE A 231 -4.07 1.50 -0.66
C PHE A 231 -3.96 0.77 -2.01
N LEU A 232 -4.86 -0.17 -2.29
CA LEU A 232 -4.85 -0.87 -3.57
C LEU A 232 -5.08 0.09 -4.76
N SER A 233 -6.02 1.03 -4.61
CA SER A 233 -6.27 2.01 -5.67
C SER A 233 -5.05 2.90 -5.93
N MET A 234 -4.31 3.30 -4.90
CA MET A 234 -3.06 4.06 -5.01
C MET A 234 -1.97 3.23 -5.71
N ASP A 235 -1.84 1.95 -5.37
CA ASP A 235 -0.82 1.08 -5.96
C ASP A 235 -1.10 0.81 -7.44
N LEU A 236 -2.38 0.64 -7.81
CA LEU A 236 -2.82 0.59 -9.20
C LEU A 236 -2.47 1.88 -9.97
N ASP A 237 -2.69 3.05 -9.38
CA ASP A 237 -2.30 4.33 -9.98
C ASP A 237 -0.79 4.44 -10.19
N PHE A 238 -0.01 4.01 -9.20
CA PHE A 238 1.45 4.05 -9.26
C PHE A 238 2.01 3.24 -10.43
N HIS A 239 1.38 2.09 -10.68
CA HIS A 239 1.74 1.20 -11.79
C HIS A 239 1.08 1.54 -13.14
N GLY A 240 0.29 2.63 -13.20
CA GLY A 240 -0.34 3.09 -14.45
C GLY A 240 -1.67 2.40 -14.79
N TYR A 241 -2.27 1.72 -13.83
CA TYR A 241 -3.55 1.00 -13.97
C TYR A 241 -4.72 1.73 -13.27
N GLY A 242 -4.73 3.06 -13.29
CA GLY A 242 -5.74 3.89 -12.61
C GLY A 242 -7.19 3.53 -12.96
N ASP A 243 -7.47 3.22 -14.23
CA ASP A 243 -8.80 2.76 -14.67
C ASP A 243 -9.28 1.49 -13.96
N TYR A 244 -8.35 0.59 -13.59
CA TYR A 244 -8.66 -0.61 -12.81
C TYR A 244 -8.90 -0.24 -11.34
N GLY A 245 -8.12 0.71 -10.80
CA GLY A 245 -8.33 1.28 -9.48
C GLY A 245 -9.71 1.93 -9.33
N ASP A 246 -10.12 2.73 -10.33
CA ASP A 246 -11.44 3.34 -10.36
C ASP A 246 -12.58 2.30 -10.43
N ALA A 247 -12.39 1.23 -11.22
CA ALA A 247 -13.37 0.15 -11.29
C ALA A 247 -13.50 -0.59 -9.94
N PHE A 248 -12.37 -0.88 -9.27
CA PHE A 248 -12.33 -1.47 -7.95
C PHE A 248 -13.03 -0.62 -6.90
N VAL A 249 -12.68 0.67 -6.79
CA VAL A 249 -13.26 1.60 -5.82
C VAL A 249 -14.76 1.75 -6.02
N ARG A 250 -15.20 1.93 -7.27
CA ARG A 250 -16.63 2.07 -7.60
C ARG A 250 -17.41 0.85 -7.17
N ALA A 251 -16.95 -0.34 -7.57
CA ALA A 251 -17.62 -1.59 -7.21
C ALA A 251 -17.63 -1.81 -5.69
N TYR A 252 -16.55 -1.45 -4.98
CA TYR A 252 -16.52 -1.53 -3.52
C TYR A 252 -17.52 -0.59 -2.86
N ILE A 253 -17.66 0.65 -3.35
CA ILE A 253 -18.65 1.61 -2.83
C ILE A 253 -20.07 1.11 -3.10
N GLU A 254 -20.34 0.61 -4.31
CA GLU A 254 -21.65 0.05 -4.69
C GLU A 254 -22.03 -1.14 -3.78
N GLU A 255 -21.09 -2.06 -3.52
CA GLU A 255 -21.32 -3.24 -2.66
C GLU A 255 -21.48 -2.87 -1.18
N SER A 256 -20.64 -1.96 -0.67
CA SER A 256 -20.61 -1.61 0.76
C SER A 256 -21.61 -0.52 1.17
N GLY A 257 -22.16 0.24 0.21
CA GLY A 257 -22.97 1.42 0.46
C GLY A 257 -22.22 2.56 1.15
N ASP A 258 -20.88 2.56 1.14
CA ASP A 258 -20.04 3.50 1.89
C ASP A 258 -19.58 4.68 1.03
N GLU A 259 -20.49 5.64 0.80
CA GLU A 259 -20.23 6.82 -0.02
C GLU A 259 -19.17 7.78 0.57
N GLU A 260 -18.91 7.72 1.90
CA GLU A 260 -17.88 8.56 2.53
C GLU A 260 -16.47 8.22 2.03
N ILE A 261 -16.27 7.02 1.46
CA ILE A 261 -15.02 6.62 0.80
C ILE A 261 -14.61 7.64 -0.27
N ASN A 262 -15.56 8.19 -1.04
CA ASN A 262 -15.27 9.22 -2.05
C ASN A 262 -14.57 10.46 -1.47
N THR A 263 -14.87 10.81 -0.23
CA THR A 263 -14.24 11.94 0.49
C THR A 263 -12.87 11.56 1.03
N LEU A 264 -12.72 10.32 1.53
CA LEU A 264 -11.52 9.83 2.18
C LEU A 264 -10.47 9.31 1.20
N LEU A 265 -10.89 8.90 0.00
CA LEU A 265 -10.01 8.26 -0.99
C LEU A 265 -8.75 9.08 -1.33
N PRO A 266 -8.83 10.38 -1.67
CA PRO A 266 -7.64 11.17 -1.94
C PRO A 266 -6.71 11.29 -0.74
N PHE A 267 -7.29 11.37 0.48
CA PHE A 267 -6.54 11.46 1.73
C PHE A 267 -5.72 10.19 1.99
N TYR A 268 -6.35 9.02 1.92
CA TYR A 268 -5.66 7.77 2.15
C TYR A 268 -4.73 7.36 0.99
N LYS A 269 -5.06 7.69 -0.26
CA LYS A 269 -4.14 7.51 -1.40
C LYS A 269 -2.87 8.35 -1.21
N CYS A 270 -3.01 9.61 -0.78
CA CYS A 270 -1.88 10.45 -0.42
C CYS A 270 -1.04 9.82 0.70
N TYR A 271 -1.69 9.35 1.77
CA TYR A 271 -1.03 8.72 2.91
C TYR A 271 -0.22 7.49 2.48
N PHE A 272 -0.80 6.55 1.76
CA PHE A 272 -0.09 5.33 1.36
C PHE A 272 1.00 5.59 0.31
N ALA A 273 0.78 6.49 -0.63
CA ALA A 273 1.84 6.90 -1.55
C ALA A 273 3.02 7.54 -0.78
N TYR A 274 2.72 8.36 0.24
CA TYR A 274 3.74 8.95 1.10
C TYR A 274 4.50 7.87 1.89
N VAL A 275 3.80 6.92 2.52
CA VAL A 275 4.40 5.79 3.26
C VAL A 275 5.29 4.96 2.36
N ARG A 276 4.83 4.61 1.15
CA ARG A 276 5.63 3.85 0.16
C ARG A 276 6.88 4.62 -0.25
N GLY A 277 6.77 5.92 -0.50
CA GLY A 277 7.91 6.78 -0.82
C GLY A 277 8.94 6.83 0.31
N LYS A 278 8.47 6.97 1.56
CA LYS A 278 9.31 6.96 2.75
C LYS A 278 10.05 5.62 2.93
N VAL A 279 9.30 4.50 2.89
CA VAL A 279 9.88 3.15 3.09
C VAL A 279 10.87 2.83 1.98
N THR A 280 10.57 3.16 0.73
CA THR A 280 11.52 3.05 -0.38
C THR A 280 12.78 3.89 -0.11
N GLY A 281 12.60 5.12 0.37
CA GLY A 281 13.72 6.03 0.70
C GLY A 281 14.64 5.50 1.82
N PHE A 282 14.14 4.74 2.78
CA PHE A 282 14.94 4.14 3.86
C PHE A 282 16.04 3.21 3.32
N ARG A 283 15.82 2.58 2.17
CA ARG A 283 16.82 1.73 1.52
C ARG A 283 18.11 2.49 1.17
N LEU A 284 18.08 3.82 1.07
CA LEU A 284 19.29 4.62 0.84
C LEU A 284 20.31 4.52 1.98
N GLN A 285 19.88 4.05 3.16
CA GLN A 285 20.75 3.81 4.32
C GLN A 285 21.31 2.38 4.38
N GLU A 286 20.91 1.49 3.46
CA GLU A 286 21.40 0.11 3.42
C GLU A 286 22.92 0.09 3.16
N PRO A 287 23.71 -0.63 3.98
CA PRO A 287 25.14 -0.74 3.79
C PRO A 287 25.48 -1.38 2.44
N GLY A 288 26.42 -0.79 1.70
CA GLY A 288 26.91 -1.36 0.43
C GLY A 288 26.06 -1.03 -0.80
N LEU A 289 25.01 -0.21 -0.69
CA LEU A 289 24.20 0.19 -1.84
C LEU A 289 25.06 1.00 -2.84
N GLY A 290 25.20 0.49 -4.07
CA GLY A 290 25.97 1.13 -5.15
C GLY A 290 25.28 2.38 -5.72
N GLY A 291 26.05 3.26 -6.38
CA GLY A 291 25.53 4.54 -6.90
C GLY A 291 24.31 4.40 -7.81
N LYS A 292 24.35 3.49 -8.79
CA LYS A 292 23.22 3.24 -9.72
C LYS A 292 21.96 2.75 -8.98
N GLU A 293 22.12 1.96 -7.93
CA GLU A 293 21.00 1.48 -7.14
C GLU A 293 20.44 2.61 -6.26
N LYS A 294 21.30 3.47 -5.71
CA LYS A 294 20.86 4.70 -5.01
C LYS A 294 20.04 5.61 -5.91
N ASP A 295 20.48 5.82 -7.15
CA ASP A 295 19.75 6.62 -8.13
C ASP A 295 18.38 6.01 -8.43
N ARG A 296 18.30 4.68 -8.57
CA ARG A 296 17.05 3.95 -8.79
C ARG A 296 16.10 4.11 -7.60
N VAL A 297 16.58 3.88 -6.40
CA VAL A 297 15.79 4.02 -5.15
C VAL A 297 15.29 5.45 -4.99
N THR A 298 16.16 6.45 -5.23
CA THR A 298 15.78 7.88 -5.17
C THR A 298 14.70 8.21 -6.18
N ALA A 299 14.83 7.74 -7.42
CA ALA A 299 13.85 7.97 -8.48
C ALA A 299 12.51 7.32 -8.18
N GLU A 300 12.50 6.09 -7.63
CA GLU A 300 11.30 5.34 -7.25
C GLU A 300 10.59 6.02 -6.06
N ALA A 301 11.31 6.35 -4.99
CA ALA A 301 10.77 7.10 -3.86
C ALA A 301 10.16 8.43 -4.32
N GLY A 302 10.86 9.15 -5.21
CA GLY A 302 10.37 10.39 -5.79
C GLY A 302 9.09 10.22 -6.63
N LYS A 303 8.88 9.07 -7.29
CA LYS A 303 7.62 8.79 -7.99
C LYS A 303 6.45 8.63 -7.00
N TYR A 304 6.65 7.95 -5.89
CA TYR A 304 5.64 7.82 -4.84
C TYR A 304 5.30 9.18 -4.21
N PHE A 305 6.29 10.00 -3.89
CA PHE A 305 6.02 11.34 -3.34
C PHE A 305 5.31 12.26 -4.32
N ARG A 306 5.62 12.19 -5.62
CA ARG A 306 4.85 12.91 -6.65
C ARG A 306 3.41 12.41 -6.75
N LEU A 307 3.17 11.11 -6.60
CA LEU A 307 1.80 10.57 -6.53
C LEU A 307 1.08 11.10 -5.30
N ALA A 308 1.71 11.11 -4.12
CA ALA A 308 1.15 11.70 -2.90
C ALA A 308 0.79 13.19 -3.11
N TYR A 309 1.69 13.96 -3.71
CA TYR A 309 1.44 15.36 -4.06
C TYR A 309 0.24 15.54 -5.00
N ARG A 310 0.14 14.71 -6.04
CA ARG A 310 -1.00 14.75 -7.00
C ARG A 310 -2.32 14.45 -6.30
N CYS A 311 -2.37 13.47 -5.41
CA CYS A 311 -3.56 13.17 -4.61
C CYS A 311 -3.95 14.34 -3.69
N ALA A 312 -2.97 14.94 -3.01
CA ALA A 312 -3.18 16.10 -2.14
C ALA A 312 -3.66 17.34 -2.92
N ALA A 313 -3.05 17.59 -4.08
CA ALA A 313 -3.39 18.71 -4.95
C ALA A 313 -4.67 18.45 -5.80
N ARG A 314 -5.26 17.24 -5.70
CA ARG A 314 -6.40 16.79 -6.49
C ARG A 314 -6.18 16.90 -8.00
N LEU A 315 -4.95 16.67 -8.46
CA LEU A 315 -4.57 16.65 -9.87
C LEU A 315 -4.93 15.33 -10.58
N ASP A 316 -5.50 14.40 -9.84
CA ASP A 316 -6.08 13.14 -10.30
C ASP A 316 -7.47 13.29 -10.94
N ARG A 317 -8.11 14.46 -10.77
CA ARG A 317 -9.41 14.78 -11.38
C ARG A 317 -9.23 15.66 -12.60
N PRO A 318 -10.09 15.49 -13.62
CA PRO A 318 -10.13 16.45 -14.73
C PRO A 318 -10.33 17.86 -14.19
N ALA A 319 -9.38 18.75 -14.42
CA ALA A 319 -9.42 20.12 -13.98
C ALA A 319 -9.18 21.06 -15.19
N LEU A 320 -9.96 22.13 -15.28
CA LEU A 320 -9.76 23.17 -16.26
C LEU A 320 -9.08 24.38 -15.58
N LEU A 321 -7.81 24.60 -15.91
CA LEU A 321 -7.07 25.78 -15.46
C LEU A 321 -7.25 26.91 -16.49
N VAL A 322 -7.99 27.93 -16.12
CA VAL A 322 -8.22 29.09 -16.98
C VAL A 322 -7.22 30.19 -16.69
N MET A 323 -6.34 30.48 -17.67
CA MET A 323 -5.40 31.59 -17.60
C MET A 323 -6.06 32.87 -18.08
N SER A 324 -6.33 33.83 -17.21
CA SER A 324 -6.93 35.11 -17.53
C SER A 324 -5.97 36.29 -17.28
N GLY A 325 -6.18 37.41 -17.95
CA GLY A 325 -5.37 38.62 -17.82
C GLY A 325 -5.28 39.41 -19.13
N TRP A 326 -4.72 40.59 -19.09
CA TRP A 326 -4.59 41.51 -20.24
C TRP A 326 -3.73 40.91 -21.37
N MET A 327 -3.90 41.41 -22.59
CA MET A 327 -3.03 41.05 -23.71
C MET A 327 -1.56 41.38 -23.39
N GLY A 328 -0.63 40.50 -23.79
CA GLY A 328 0.80 40.71 -23.57
C GLY A 328 1.34 40.32 -22.16
N THR A 329 0.51 39.86 -21.20
CA THR A 329 0.92 39.54 -19.83
C THR A 329 1.61 38.17 -19.65
N GLY A 330 1.98 37.50 -20.73
CA GLY A 330 2.73 36.22 -20.67
C GLY A 330 1.89 34.97 -20.36
N LYS A 331 0.54 35.03 -20.42
CA LYS A 331 -0.35 33.89 -20.13
C LYS A 331 0.02 32.61 -20.87
N SER A 332 0.24 32.73 -22.19
CA SER A 332 0.55 31.58 -23.05
C SER A 332 1.93 31.00 -22.71
N PHE A 333 2.88 31.83 -22.34
CA PHE A 333 4.19 31.41 -21.90
C PHE A 333 4.09 30.63 -20.56
N LEU A 334 3.36 31.20 -19.60
CA LEU A 334 3.14 30.54 -18.29
C LEU A 334 2.37 29.23 -18.44
N ALA A 335 1.32 29.19 -19.27
CA ALA A 335 0.56 27.95 -19.55
C ALA A 335 1.47 26.88 -20.17
N ALA A 336 2.31 27.23 -21.14
CA ALA A 336 3.24 26.29 -21.76
C ALA A 336 4.33 25.78 -20.79
N ALA A 337 4.77 26.62 -19.84
CA ALA A 337 5.74 26.22 -18.83
C ALA A 337 5.13 25.33 -17.73
N LEU A 338 3.88 25.59 -17.32
CA LEU A 338 3.19 24.82 -16.27
C LEU A 338 2.65 23.47 -16.78
N ALA A 339 2.15 23.40 -17.99
CA ALA A 339 1.47 22.22 -18.52
C ALA A 339 2.29 20.91 -18.37
N PRO A 340 3.59 20.84 -18.73
CA PRO A 340 4.38 19.64 -18.55
C PRO A 340 4.64 19.30 -17.07
N LEU A 341 4.66 20.29 -16.18
CA LEU A 341 4.89 20.09 -14.74
C LEU A 341 3.70 19.43 -14.06
N ILE A 342 2.49 19.67 -14.55
CA ILE A 342 1.25 19.13 -13.99
C ILE A 342 0.60 18.06 -14.88
N GLY A 343 1.25 17.67 -15.97
CA GLY A 343 0.73 16.68 -16.92
C GLY A 343 -0.54 17.15 -17.66
N ALA A 344 -0.69 18.45 -17.88
CA ALA A 344 -1.88 19.03 -18.53
C ALA A 344 -1.65 19.30 -20.01
N GLY A 345 -2.73 19.21 -20.81
CA GLY A 345 -2.76 19.71 -22.18
C GLY A 345 -3.04 21.21 -22.22
N VAL A 346 -2.44 21.94 -23.17
CA VAL A 346 -2.71 23.37 -23.37
C VAL A 346 -3.72 23.56 -24.50
N ILE A 347 -4.89 24.13 -24.16
CA ILE A 347 -5.90 24.54 -25.14
C ILE A 347 -5.77 26.04 -25.36
N ARG A 348 -5.46 26.42 -26.59
CA ARG A 348 -5.40 27.84 -27.00
C ARG A 348 -6.68 28.23 -27.70
N MET A 349 -7.45 29.11 -27.08
CA MET A 349 -8.76 29.54 -27.61
C MET A 349 -8.69 30.24 -28.97
N ASP A 350 -7.60 30.94 -29.28
CA ASP A 350 -7.36 31.57 -30.57
C ASP A 350 -7.14 30.53 -31.69
N VAL A 351 -6.43 29.43 -31.37
CA VAL A 351 -6.21 28.30 -32.31
C VAL A 351 -7.51 27.50 -32.48
N LEU A 352 -8.09 27.05 -31.35
CA LEU A 352 -9.31 26.25 -31.35
C LEU A 352 -10.46 26.93 -32.11
N ARG A 353 -10.62 28.27 -31.93
CA ARG A 353 -11.65 29.03 -32.65
C ARG A 353 -11.42 29.00 -34.16
N LYS A 354 -10.17 29.12 -34.63
CA LYS A 354 -9.85 29.03 -36.08
C LYS A 354 -10.13 27.63 -36.62
N GLU A 355 -9.76 26.59 -35.89
CA GLU A 355 -10.00 25.20 -36.27
C GLU A 355 -11.50 24.88 -36.36
N LEU A 356 -12.30 25.30 -35.36
CA LEU A 356 -13.75 25.11 -35.35
C LEU A 356 -14.47 25.93 -36.43
N SER A 357 -13.96 27.12 -36.75
CA SER A 357 -14.53 28.00 -37.78
C SER A 357 -14.08 27.62 -39.20
N ARG A 358 -13.20 26.63 -39.36
CA ARG A 358 -12.60 26.23 -40.66
C ARG A 358 -11.98 27.39 -41.44
N ILE A 359 -11.46 28.40 -40.77
CA ILE A 359 -10.80 29.58 -41.33
C ILE A 359 -9.28 29.45 -41.14
#